data_d6058b989e775bc38f18afd6e7274adf
#
_entry.id   d6058b989e775bc38f18afd6e7274adf
#
_cell.length_a   1.000
_cell.length_b   1.000
_cell.length_c   1.000
_cell.angle_alpha   90.00
_cell.angle_beta   90.00
_cell.angle_gamma   90.00
#
_symmetry.space_group_name_H-M   'P 1'
#
loop_
_entity.id
_entity.type
_entity.pdbx_description
1 polymer ?
#
loop_
_entity_poly.entity_id
_entity_poly.type
_entity_poly.pdbx_seq_one_letter_code
_entity_poly.pdbx_strand_id
1 'polypeptide(L)'
;VKRKVQEIFLAMQLEKQTNKKRIFELYLNKLNFGGSGNIRGVQKAAEYYFGKDVSELNLSESALLAGIINRPNAYNPFKNLDYATDRRNTVLNLMQRHGYITKQEAELAKSIKIEDQLVDSSVSKGSTDGGTPYQSYVDAVIAEAKELTGMDPTVVPMKIYTSMDPEVQTQIDDIQAGKTNVEFPDDLMEIAIVSMNNQTGEIVGIGGGRNYAGGGSLLLNHATDQYKQPGSAVKPFLSYALAFENL
;
A
#
# COMPACT_ATOMS: atom_id res chain seq x y z
N VAL A 1 -12.12 -11.38 -28.22
CA VAL A 1 -12.18 -10.35 -29.27
C VAL A 1 -12.90 -9.09 -28.73
N LYS A 2 -14.10 -9.17 -28.17
CA LYS A 2 -14.92 -8.04 -27.73
C LYS A 2 -14.20 -7.08 -26.77
N ARG A 3 -13.47 -7.63 -25.77
CA ARG A 3 -12.69 -6.85 -24.80
C ARG A 3 -11.54 -6.06 -25.46
N LYS A 4 -10.84 -6.65 -26.42
CA LYS A 4 -9.76 -5.97 -27.15
C LYS A 4 -10.24 -4.83 -28.03
N VAL A 5 -11.41 -4.96 -28.63
CA VAL A 5 -12.03 -3.87 -29.40
C VAL A 5 -12.38 -2.70 -28.47
N GLN A 6 -12.97 -2.98 -27.31
CA GLN A 6 -13.27 -1.96 -26.31
C GLN A 6 -12.01 -1.25 -25.78
N GLU A 7 -10.93 -2.00 -25.49
CA GLU A 7 -9.64 -1.45 -25.08
C GLU A 7 -9.08 -0.47 -26.13
N ILE A 8 -9.18 -0.79 -27.42
CA ILE A 8 -8.72 0.09 -28.51
C ILE A 8 -9.54 1.38 -28.55
N PHE A 9 -10.88 1.29 -28.49
CA PHE A 9 -11.73 2.49 -28.48
C PHE A 9 -11.47 3.39 -27.28
N LEU A 10 -11.30 2.81 -26.11
CA LEU A 10 -10.97 3.57 -24.88
C LEU A 10 -9.58 4.23 -24.97
N ALA A 11 -8.60 3.54 -25.55
CA ALA A 11 -7.27 4.12 -25.78
C ALA A 11 -7.34 5.32 -26.71
N MET A 12 -8.10 5.21 -27.83
CA MET A 12 -8.29 6.32 -28.77
C MET A 12 -9.02 7.50 -28.13
N GLN A 13 -10.00 7.24 -27.26
CA GLN A 13 -10.68 8.30 -26.50
C GLN A 13 -9.73 8.99 -25.53
N LEU A 14 -8.91 8.20 -24.81
CA LEU A 14 -7.94 8.73 -23.84
C LEU A 14 -6.89 9.63 -24.54
N GLU A 15 -6.39 9.22 -25.70
CA GLU A 15 -5.45 10.05 -26.50
C GLU A 15 -6.07 11.37 -26.98
N LYS A 16 -7.38 11.39 -27.23
CA LYS A 16 -8.09 12.65 -27.58
C LYS A 16 -8.33 13.57 -26.39
N GLN A 17 -8.48 13.02 -25.19
CA GLN A 17 -8.83 13.76 -23.98
C GLN A 17 -7.62 14.25 -23.18
N THR A 18 -6.44 13.66 -23.41
CA THR A 18 -5.25 14.00 -22.63
C THR A 18 -3.98 13.85 -23.47
N ASN A 19 -2.86 14.38 -22.95
CA ASN A 19 -1.58 14.31 -23.62
C ASN A 19 -0.76 13.08 -23.18
N LYS A 20 0.24 12.74 -23.96
CA LYS A 20 1.12 11.58 -23.74
C LYS A 20 1.81 11.59 -22.37
N LYS A 21 2.18 12.76 -21.86
CA LYS A 21 2.78 12.93 -20.53
C LYS A 21 1.82 12.49 -19.43
N ARG A 22 0.57 12.91 -19.50
CA ARG A 22 -0.45 12.55 -18.50
C ARG A 22 -0.81 11.07 -18.56
N ILE A 23 -0.88 10.48 -19.76
CA ILE A 23 -1.09 9.02 -19.90
C ILE A 23 0.06 8.26 -19.23
N PHE A 24 1.29 8.69 -19.46
CA PHE A 24 2.47 8.05 -18.88
C PHE A 24 2.54 8.21 -17.35
N GLU A 25 2.20 9.38 -16.84
CA GLU A 25 2.07 9.65 -15.40
C GLU A 25 1.05 8.73 -14.75
N LEU A 26 -0.15 8.65 -15.32
CA LEU A 26 -1.21 7.76 -14.83
C LEU A 26 -0.78 6.28 -14.85
N TYR A 27 -0.07 5.88 -15.90
CA TYR A 27 0.48 4.53 -16.02
C TYR A 27 1.49 4.23 -14.92
N LEU A 28 2.50 5.10 -14.75
CA LEU A 28 3.54 4.93 -13.72
C LEU A 28 2.98 4.92 -12.30
N ASN A 29 1.93 5.69 -12.04
CA ASN A 29 1.27 5.74 -10.72
C ASN A 29 0.40 4.50 -10.44
N LYS A 30 0.03 3.73 -11.46
CA LYS A 30 -0.82 2.54 -11.32
C LYS A 30 0.00 1.23 -11.27
N LEU A 31 1.24 1.25 -11.70
CA LEU A 31 2.08 0.05 -11.75
C LEU A 31 2.35 -0.51 -10.36
N ASN A 32 2.35 -1.84 -10.28
CA ASN A 32 2.78 -2.57 -9.09
C ASN A 32 4.28 -2.90 -9.21
N PHE A 33 5.06 -2.48 -8.23
CA PHE A 33 6.49 -2.72 -8.13
C PHE A 33 6.86 -3.84 -7.15
N GLY A 34 5.88 -4.62 -6.69
CA GLY A 34 6.11 -5.71 -5.73
C GLY A 34 6.29 -5.19 -4.30
N GLY A 35 7.13 -5.87 -3.56
CA GLY A 35 7.33 -5.58 -2.14
C GLY A 35 6.27 -6.22 -1.25
N SER A 36 6.47 -6.17 0.06
CA SER A 36 5.42 -6.50 1.03
C SER A 36 4.38 -5.39 0.98
N GLY A 37 3.13 -5.70 0.63
CA GLY A 37 2.05 -4.72 0.53
C GLY A 37 1.73 -4.20 -0.88
N ASN A 38 2.28 -4.80 -1.95
CA ASN A 38 1.97 -4.41 -3.34
C ASN A 38 2.20 -2.91 -3.62
N ILE A 39 3.46 -2.47 -3.55
CA ILE A 39 3.83 -1.07 -3.75
C ILE A 39 3.37 -0.59 -5.12
N ARG A 40 2.43 0.34 -5.12
CA ARG A 40 1.87 0.92 -6.34
C ARG A 40 2.35 2.34 -6.54
N GLY A 41 2.76 2.62 -7.76
CA GLY A 41 3.27 3.92 -8.17
C GLY A 41 4.79 4.04 -8.05
N VAL A 42 5.38 4.72 -9.03
CA VAL A 42 6.83 4.86 -9.15
C VAL A 42 7.44 5.68 -8.02
N GLN A 43 6.72 6.69 -7.50
CA GLN A 43 7.18 7.49 -6.36
C GLN A 43 7.35 6.60 -5.10
N LYS A 44 6.32 5.84 -4.75
CA LYS A 44 6.39 4.91 -3.62
C LYS A 44 7.46 3.83 -3.81
N ALA A 45 7.67 3.38 -5.04
CA ALA A 45 8.73 2.44 -5.34
C ALA A 45 10.13 3.04 -5.15
N ALA A 46 10.35 4.30 -5.55
CA ALA A 46 11.58 5.02 -5.31
C ALA A 46 11.89 5.18 -3.81
N GLU A 47 10.90 5.57 -3.04
CA GLU A 47 10.99 5.66 -1.58
C GLU A 47 11.28 4.30 -0.93
N TYR A 48 10.56 3.26 -1.35
CA TYR A 48 10.67 1.91 -0.78
C TYR A 48 12.02 1.25 -1.05
N TYR A 49 12.50 1.33 -2.30
CA TYR A 49 13.76 0.66 -2.67
C TYR A 49 14.98 1.51 -2.37
N PHE A 50 14.89 2.83 -2.51
CA PHE A 50 16.05 3.73 -2.48
C PHE A 50 15.96 4.85 -1.44
N GLY A 51 14.81 5.05 -0.78
CA GLY A 51 14.61 6.14 0.17
C GLY A 51 14.69 7.53 -0.45
N LYS A 52 14.38 7.66 -1.75
CA LYS A 52 14.54 8.88 -2.54
C LYS A 52 13.25 9.31 -3.21
N ASP A 53 13.14 10.60 -3.48
CA ASP A 53 12.15 11.09 -4.44
C ASP A 53 12.44 10.54 -5.85
N VAL A 54 11.38 10.30 -6.63
CA VAL A 54 11.51 9.75 -7.98
C VAL A 54 12.37 10.64 -8.90
N SER A 55 12.38 11.94 -8.65
CA SER A 55 13.21 12.91 -9.41
C SER A 55 14.70 12.83 -9.10
N GLU A 56 15.09 12.17 -8.01
CA GLU A 56 16.48 11.99 -7.57
C GLU A 56 17.09 10.65 -8.01
N LEU A 57 16.30 9.82 -8.70
CA LEU A 57 16.76 8.52 -9.17
C LEU A 57 17.83 8.66 -10.25
N ASN A 58 18.92 7.94 -10.06
CA ASN A 58 19.96 7.82 -11.09
C ASN A 58 19.57 6.80 -12.18
N LEU A 59 20.39 6.66 -13.21
CA LEU A 59 20.14 5.76 -14.34
C LEU A 59 20.05 4.29 -13.93
N SER A 60 20.89 3.84 -13.00
CA SER A 60 20.89 2.46 -12.50
C SER A 60 19.58 2.14 -11.74
N GLU A 61 19.17 3.03 -10.84
CA GLU A 61 17.94 2.91 -10.05
C GLU A 61 16.69 2.95 -10.93
N SER A 62 16.65 3.88 -11.88
CA SER A 62 15.55 3.98 -12.86
C SER A 62 15.42 2.72 -13.71
N ALA A 63 16.55 2.16 -14.18
CA ALA A 63 16.58 0.94 -14.95
C ALA A 63 16.14 -0.29 -14.12
N LEU A 64 16.48 -0.32 -12.83
CA LEU A 64 16.02 -1.36 -11.91
C LEU A 64 14.50 -1.31 -11.74
N LEU A 65 13.92 -0.13 -11.44
CA LEU A 65 12.48 0.01 -11.33
C LEU A 65 11.76 -0.41 -12.62
N ALA A 66 12.25 0.03 -13.79
CA ALA A 66 11.69 -0.39 -15.07
C ALA A 66 11.78 -1.92 -15.28
N GLY A 67 12.83 -2.55 -14.75
CA GLY A 67 13.00 -4.00 -14.78
C GLY A 67 12.01 -4.76 -13.90
N ILE A 68 11.76 -4.26 -12.70
CA ILE A 68 10.88 -4.87 -11.68
C ILE A 68 9.44 -5.05 -12.20
N ILE A 69 8.92 -4.08 -12.97
CA ILE A 69 7.54 -4.08 -13.50
C ILE A 69 7.18 -5.39 -14.22
N ASN A 70 8.13 -6.01 -14.89
CA ASN A 70 7.87 -7.24 -15.67
C ASN A 70 7.50 -8.44 -14.79
N ARG A 71 8.17 -8.64 -13.65
CA ARG A 71 7.89 -9.68 -12.65
C ARG A 71 8.21 -9.18 -11.24
N PRO A 72 7.32 -8.39 -10.61
CA PRO A 72 7.61 -7.65 -9.40
C PRO A 72 8.15 -8.48 -8.24
N ASN A 73 7.65 -9.71 -8.05
CA ASN A 73 8.12 -10.58 -6.99
C ASN A 73 9.45 -11.28 -7.32
N ALA A 74 9.67 -11.63 -8.60
CA ALA A 74 10.88 -12.33 -9.03
C ALA A 74 12.11 -11.39 -9.10
N TYR A 75 11.88 -10.13 -9.50
CA TYR A 75 12.93 -9.12 -9.65
C TYR A 75 13.02 -8.16 -8.46
N ASN A 76 12.43 -8.53 -7.32
CA ASN A 76 12.58 -7.77 -6.08
C ASN A 76 14.00 -7.91 -5.55
N PRO A 77 14.81 -6.83 -5.48
CA PRO A 77 16.21 -6.90 -5.09
C PRO A 77 16.42 -7.30 -3.63
N PHE A 78 15.46 -7.07 -2.74
CA PHE A 78 15.52 -7.54 -1.35
C PHE A 78 15.34 -9.07 -1.21
N LYS A 79 14.80 -9.75 -2.25
CA LYS A 79 14.56 -11.18 -2.25
C LYS A 79 15.51 -11.95 -3.18
N ASN A 80 15.79 -11.37 -4.35
CA ASN A 80 16.50 -12.03 -5.45
C ASN A 80 17.44 -11.03 -6.14
N LEU A 81 18.51 -10.67 -5.47
CA LEU A 81 19.46 -9.63 -5.92
C LEU A 81 20.05 -9.94 -7.29
N ASP A 82 20.46 -11.20 -7.54
CA ASP A 82 21.05 -11.62 -8.82
C ASP A 82 20.05 -11.43 -9.97
N TYR A 83 18.81 -11.87 -9.81
CA TYR A 83 17.78 -11.70 -10.83
C TYR A 83 17.43 -10.22 -11.06
N ALA A 84 17.43 -9.42 -10.02
CA ALA A 84 17.23 -7.97 -10.11
C ALA A 84 18.37 -7.31 -10.89
N THR A 85 19.63 -7.71 -10.62
CA THR A 85 20.82 -7.23 -11.29
C THR A 85 20.82 -7.58 -12.78
N ASP A 86 20.55 -8.83 -13.12
CA ASP A 86 20.48 -9.29 -14.51
C ASP A 86 19.37 -8.56 -15.27
N ARG A 87 18.23 -8.34 -14.61
CA ARG A 87 17.11 -7.63 -15.21
C ARG A 87 17.41 -6.16 -15.45
N ARG A 88 18.02 -5.45 -14.46
CA ARG A 88 18.51 -4.08 -14.62
C ARG A 88 19.49 -4.00 -15.80
N ASN A 89 20.47 -4.89 -15.87
CA ASN A 89 21.45 -4.90 -16.93
C ASN A 89 20.82 -5.15 -18.31
N THR A 90 19.79 -5.98 -18.38
CA THR A 90 18.98 -6.17 -19.59
C THR A 90 18.29 -4.87 -20.01
N VAL A 91 17.70 -4.12 -19.09
CA VAL A 91 17.07 -2.82 -19.39
C VAL A 91 18.11 -1.81 -19.90
N LEU A 92 19.26 -1.70 -19.23
CA LEU A 92 20.35 -0.82 -19.65
C LEU A 92 20.90 -1.16 -21.07
N ASN A 93 21.02 -2.45 -21.38
CA ASN A 93 21.40 -2.91 -22.72
C ASN A 93 20.37 -2.53 -23.78
N LEU A 94 19.07 -2.63 -23.45
CA LEU A 94 18.00 -2.22 -24.36
C LEU A 94 17.98 -0.70 -24.57
N MET A 95 18.18 0.09 -23.49
CA MET A 95 18.27 1.55 -23.58
C MET A 95 19.45 1.96 -24.48
N GLN A 96 20.61 1.34 -24.31
CA GLN A 96 21.77 1.57 -25.16
C GLN A 96 21.50 1.16 -26.62
N ARG A 97 20.93 -0.01 -26.86
CA ARG A 97 20.59 -0.54 -28.20
C ARG A 97 19.64 0.39 -28.95
N HIS A 98 18.70 1.01 -28.25
CA HIS A 98 17.73 1.94 -28.81
C HIS A 98 18.21 3.39 -28.86
N GLY A 99 19.46 3.67 -28.47
CA GLY A 99 20.07 5.00 -28.54
C GLY A 99 19.61 5.98 -27.47
N TYR A 100 18.97 5.52 -26.41
CA TYR A 100 18.56 6.39 -25.28
C TYR A 100 19.74 6.75 -24.39
N ILE A 101 20.74 5.88 -24.30
CA ILE A 101 21.99 6.09 -23.56
C ILE A 101 23.18 5.61 -24.37
N THR A 102 24.35 6.18 -24.09
CA THR A 102 25.62 5.75 -24.67
C THR A 102 26.11 4.44 -24.06
N LYS A 103 27.06 3.78 -24.73
CA LYS A 103 27.70 2.58 -24.17
C LYS A 103 28.42 2.89 -22.86
N GLN A 104 29.08 4.05 -22.76
CA GLN A 104 29.80 4.46 -21.56
C GLN A 104 28.84 4.64 -20.36
N GLU A 105 27.71 5.30 -20.56
CA GLU A 105 26.69 5.46 -19.53
C GLU A 105 26.10 4.12 -19.08
N ALA A 106 25.84 3.19 -20.02
CA ALA A 106 25.36 1.86 -19.71
C ALA A 106 26.37 1.09 -18.84
N GLU A 107 27.65 1.09 -19.19
CA GLU A 107 28.69 0.38 -18.42
C GLU A 107 28.90 1.03 -17.04
N LEU A 108 28.86 2.36 -16.94
CA LEU A 108 28.92 3.06 -15.67
C LEU A 108 27.74 2.69 -14.77
N ALA A 109 26.52 2.70 -15.30
CA ALA A 109 25.32 2.33 -14.53
C ALA A 109 25.35 0.86 -14.07
N LYS A 110 25.90 -0.05 -14.88
CA LYS A 110 26.06 -1.47 -14.50
C LYS A 110 27.13 -1.68 -13.43
N SER A 111 28.17 -0.86 -13.40
CA SER A 111 29.25 -0.97 -12.41
C SER A 111 28.81 -0.63 -10.99
N ILE A 112 27.70 0.11 -10.86
CA ILE A 112 27.12 0.42 -9.55
C ILE A 112 26.43 -0.84 -9.00
N LYS A 113 26.83 -1.27 -7.81
CA LYS A 113 26.20 -2.39 -7.14
C LYS A 113 24.80 -1.98 -6.65
N ILE A 114 23.83 -2.86 -6.86
CA ILE A 114 22.45 -2.58 -6.43
C ILE A 114 22.37 -2.50 -4.91
N GLU A 115 23.12 -3.35 -4.19
CA GLU A 115 23.14 -3.36 -2.72
C GLU A 115 23.49 -2.01 -2.12
N ASP A 116 24.43 -1.29 -2.74
CA ASP A 116 24.89 0.03 -2.28
C ASP A 116 23.85 1.14 -2.52
N GLN A 117 22.86 0.88 -3.34
CA GLN A 117 21.78 1.82 -3.68
C GLN A 117 20.51 1.60 -2.86
N LEU A 118 20.31 0.38 -2.35
CA LEU A 118 19.12 0.05 -1.59
C LEU A 118 19.15 0.69 -0.20
N VAL A 119 18.00 1.14 0.26
CA VAL A 119 17.85 1.48 1.69
C VAL A 119 18.12 0.24 2.53
N ASP A 120 18.68 0.43 3.71
CA ASP A 120 18.87 -0.65 4.65
C ASP A 120 17.52 -1.35 4.91
N SER A 121 17.52 -2.68 4.74
CA SER A 121 16.31 -3.49 4.91
C SER A 121 15.68 -3.36 6.30
N SER A 122 16.43 -2.86 7.29
CA SER A 122 15.91 -2.50 8.61
C SER A 122 15.06 -1.22 8.60
N VAL A 123 15.38 -0.27 7.70
CA VAL A 123 14.63 0.98 7.53
C VAL A 123 13.38 0.72 6.66
N SER A 124 13.50 -0.13 5.64
CA SER A 124 12.35 -0.59 4.86
C SER A 124 11.42 -1.49 5.66
N LYS A 125 11.93 -2.19 6.68
CA LYS A 125 11.12 -2.94 7.67
C LYS A 125 10.36 -2.05 8.65
N GLY A 126 10.75 -0.80 8.82
CA GLY A 126 9.97 0.22 9.55
C GLY A 126 8.68 0.61 8.84
N SER A 127 8.54 0.23 7.56
CA SER A 127 7.32 0.43 6.76
C SER A 127 6.72 -0.87 6.22
N THR A 128 7.32 -2.05 6.49
CA THR A 128 6.92 -3.28 5.81
C THR A 128 7.31 -4.55 6.57
N ASP A 129 6.79 -4.73 7.74
CA ASP A 129 6.34 -6.07 8.05
C ASP A 129 4.89 -6.15 7.52
N GLY A 130 4.79 -6.30 6.18
CA GLY A 130 3.65 -6.81 5.46
C GLY A 130 2.43 -5.93 5.29
N GLY A 131 2.43 -4.61 5.51
CA GLY A 131 1.26 -3.77 5.24
C GLY A 131 1.59 -2.28 5.25
N THR A 132 0.74 -1.48 4.65
CA THR A 132 0.70 -0.04 4.89
C THR A 132 0.50 0.15 6.39
N PRO A 133 1.22 1.08 7.05
CA PRO A 133 0.91 1.42 8.44
C PRO A 133 -0.60 1.66 8.59
N TYR A 134 -1.17 1.17 9.70
CA TYR A 134 -2.59 1.37 9.99
C TYR A 134 -3.56 0.71 9.00
N GLN A 135 -3.18 -0.45 8.44
CA GLN A 135 -3.88 -1.06 7.31
C GLN A 135 -5.36 -1.34 7.59
N SER A 136 -5.72 -1.80 8.80
CA SER A 136 -7.11 -2.04 9.15
C SER A 136 -7.98 -0.78 9.13
N TYR A 137 -7.41 0.36 9.54
CA TYR A 137 -8.06 1.67 9.42
C TYR A 137 -8.14 2.12 7.96
N VAL A 138 -7.05 1.97 7.21
CA VAL A 138 -6.98 2.34 5.78
C VAL A 138 -8.00 1.55 4.95
N ASP A 139 -8.16 0.25 5.20
CA ASP A 139 -9.14 -0.58 4.50
C ASP A 139 -10.59 -0.11 4.79
N ALA A 140 -10.89 0.26 6.04
CA ALA A 140 -12.19 0.81 6.41
C ALA A 140 -12.45 2.17 5.70
N VAL A 141 -11.44 3.05 5.66
CA VAL A 141 -11.52 4.34 4.95
C VAL A 141 -11.74 4.14 3.46
N ILE A 142 -11.07 3.18 2.83
CA ILE A 142 -11.26 2.85 1.41
C ILE A 142 -12.70 2.38 1.15
N ALA A 143 -13.22 1.52 2.02
CA ALA A 143 -14.58 1.00 1.90
C ALA A 143 -15.62 2.13 2.01
N GLU A 144 -15.52 2.98 3.03
CA GLU A 144 -16.41 4.12 3.26
C GLU A 144 -16.31 5.16 2.13
N ALA A 145 -15.09 5.52 1.71
CA ALA A 145 -14.90 6.46 0.61
C ALA A 145 -15.51 5.94 -0.71
N LYS A 146 -15.43 4.64 -0.96
CA LYS A 146 -16.07 4.00 -2.12
C LYS A 146 -17.58 4.03 -2.02
N GLU A 147 -18.15 3.81 -0.86
CA GLU A 147 -19.59 3.90 -0.61
C GLU A 147 -20.10 5.33 -0.82
N LEU A 148 -19.43 6.32 -0.22
CA LEU A 148 -19.82 7.72 -0.28
C LEU A 148 -19.70 8.35 -1.67
N THR A 149 -18.64 7.98 -2.43
CA THR A 149 -18.31 8.61 -3.70
C THR A 149 -18.73 7.81 -4.93
N GLY A 150 -19.02 6.54 -4.77
CA GLY A 150 -19.19 5.59 -5.87
C GLY A 150 -17.90 5.30 -6.66
N MET A 151 -16.77 5.86 -6.24
CA MET A 151 -15.47 5.71 -6.89
C MET A 151 -14.53 4.88 -6.01
N ASP A 152 -13.70 4.06 -6.65
CA ASP A 152 -12.71 3.26 -5.94
C ASP A 152 -11.42 4.06 -5.70
N PRO A 153 -11.06 4.40 -4.44
CA PRO A 153 -9.87 5.17 -4.12
C PRO A 153 -8.57 4.49 -4.55
N THR A 154 -8.58 3.17 -4.72
CA THR A 154 -7.41 2.42 -5.21
C THR A 154 -7.17 2.59 -6.70
N VAL A 155 -8.15 3.12 -7.42
CA VAL A 155 -8.13 3.32 -8.87
C VAL A 155 -8.13 4.81 -9.22
N VAL A 156 -8.96 5.60 -8.52
CA VAL A 156 -9.11 7.03 -8.75
C VAL A 156 -8.29 7.80 -7.71
N PRO A 157 -7.28 8.59 -8.11
CA PRO A 157 -6.51 9.40 -7.17
C PRO A 157 -7.40 10.41 -6.45
N MET A 158 -7.42 10.36 -5.12
CA MET A 158 -8.15 11.31 -4.28
C MET A 158 -7.38 11.56 -2.97
N LYS A 159 -7.62 12.70 -2.36
CA LYS A 159 -7.14 12.99 -1.00
C LYS A 159 -8.29 12.75 -0.04
N ILE A 160 -8.07 11.88 0.94
CA ILE A 160 -9.05 11.54 1.96
C ILE A 160 -8.49 12.03 3.29
N TYR A 161 -9.25 12.90 3.96
CA TYR A 161 -8.93 13.37 5.30
C TYR A 161 -9.74 12.54 6.29
N THR A 162 -9.09 12.07 7.33
CA THR A 162 -9.68 11.18 8.32
C THR A 162 -9.48 11.73 9.72
N SER A 163 -10.25 11.24 10.67
CA SER A 163 -10.14 11.53 12.10
C SER A 163 -9.18 10.61 12.83
N MET A 164 -8.40 9.78 12.11
CA MET A 164 -7.46 8.85 12.72
C MET A 164 -6.47 9.57 13.63
N ASP A 165 -6.32 9.05 14.85
CA ASP A 165 -5.23 9.41 15.75
C ASP A 165 -4.09 8.38 15.59
N PRO A 166 -2.91 8.80 15.07
CA PRO A 166 -1.80 7.88 14.83
C PRO A 166 -1.28 7.20 16.09
N GLU A 167 -1.34 7.86 17.25
CA GLU A 167 -0.87 7.28 18.51
C GLU A 167 -1.83 6.17 18.99
N VAL A 168 -3.14 6.46 18.95
CA VAL A 168 -4.17 5.48 19.29
C VAL A 168 -4.12 4.28 18.33
N GLN A 169 -3.99 4.54 17.03
CA GLN A 169 -3.92 3.47 16.04
C GLN A 169 -2.67 2.62 16.21
N THR A 170 -1.52 3.22 16.50
CA THR A 170 -0.28 2.48 16.77
C THR A 170 -0.44 1.56 17.98
N GLN A 171 -1.07 2.03 19.06
CA GLN A 171 -1.32 1.20 20.24
C GLN A 171 -2.24 0.01 19.91
N ILE A 172 -3.27 0.23 19.12
CA ILE A 172 -4.18 -0.84 18.65
C ILE A 172 -3.40 -1.88 17.83
N ASP A 173 -2.59 -1.43 16.87
CA ASP A 173 -1.78 -2.30 16.02
C ASP A 173 -0.77 -3.10 16.84
N ASP A 174 -0.13 -2.50 17.85
CA ASP A 174 0.81 -3.16 18.74
C ASP A 174 0.12 -4.19 19.66
N ILE A 175 -1.10 -3.93 20.15
CA ILE A 175 -1.89 -4.92 20.88
C ILE A 175 -2.16 -6.14 19.98
N GLN A 176 -2.65 -5.91 18.76
CA GLN A 176 -2.98 -7.00 17.83
C GLN A 176 -1.75 -7.79 17.37
N ALA A 177 -0.60 -7.13 17.28
CA ALA A 177 0.69 -7.74 16.98
C ALA A 177 1.32 -8.51 18.17
N GLY A 178 0.70 -8.47 19.35
CA GLY A 178 1.26 -9.10 20.55
C GLY A 178 2.51 -8.42 21.09
N LYS A 179 2.71 -7.13 20.78
CA LYS A 179 3.88 -6.33 21.24
C LYS A 179 3.65 -5.63 22.58
N THR A 180 2.51 -5.85 23.19
CA THR A 180 2.13 -5.26 24.48
C THR A 180 2.05 -6.33 25.57
N ASN A 181 1.65 -5.93 26.77
CA ASN A 181 1.39 -6.84 27.90
C ASN A 181 0.07 -7.62 27.79
N VAL A 182 -0.64 -7.49 26.68
CA VAL A 182 -1.86 -8.29 26.41
C VAL A 182 -1.45 -9.66 25.89
N GLU A 183 -1.75 -10.69 26.67
CA GLU A 183 -1.46 -12.08 26.31
C GLU A 183 -2.68 -12.72 25.63
N PHE A 184 -2.45 -13.40 24.53
CA PHE A 184 -3.47 -14.17 23.83
C PHE A 184 -3.30 -15.66 24.17
N PRO A 185 -4.38 -16.38 24.50
CA PRO A 185 -4.28 -17.78 24.94
C PRO A 185 -3.80 -18.72 23.83
N ASP A 186 -4.03 -18.36 22.58
CA ASP A 186 -3.60 -19.12 21.39
C ASP A 186 -3.52 -18.25 20.13
N ASP A 187 -3.11 -18.84 19.03
CA ASP A 187 -2.99 -18.17 17.73
C ASP A 187 -4.32 -18.10 16.95
N LEU A 188 -5.37 -18.74 17.44
CA LEU A 188 -6.70 -18.76 16.80
C LEU A 188 -7.58 -17.61 17.30
N MET A 189 -7.25 -17.04 18.45
CA MET A 189 -8.02 -15.95 19.03
C MET A 189 -7.82 -14.65 18.21
N GLU A 190 -8.91 -14.13 17.68
CA GLU A 190 -8.96 -12.83 17.01
C GLU A 190 -9.58 -11.77 17.91
N ILE A 191 -9.10 -10.55 17.78
CA ILE A 191 -9.61 -9.40 18.53
C ILE A 191 -9.90 -8.25 17.57
N ALA A 192 -11.07 -7.65 17.70
CA ALA A 192 -11.42 -6.40 17.03
C ALA A 192 -11.47 -5.26 18.04
N ILE A 193 -10.92 -4.12 17.68
CA ILE A 193 -10.85 -2.94 18.54
C ILE A 193 -11.36 -1.74 17.73
N VAL A 194 -12.26 -0.96 18.32
CA VAL A 194 -12.68 0.33 17.77
C VAL A 194 -12.51 1.37 18.88
N SER A 195 -11.78 2.44 18.57
CA SER A 195 -11.64 3.59 19.46
C SER A 195 -12.36 4.80 18.88
N MET A 196 -13.17 5.44 19.68
CA MET A 196 -13.98 6.59 19.29
C MET A 196 -13.72 7.78 20.23
N ASN A 197 -13.62 8.96 19.66
CA ASN A 197 -13.60 10.19 20.43
C ASN A 197 -15.00 10.44 21.02
N ASN A 198 -15.13 10.40 22.34
CA ASN A 198 -16.41 10.56 23.02
C ASN A 198 -17.01 11.98 22.98
N GLN A 199 -16.26 12.98 22.58
CA GLN A 199 -16.72 14.35 22.42
C GLN A 199 -17.26 14.63 21.01
N THR A 200 -16.62 14.05 19.98
CA THR A 200 -16.97 14.31 18.58
C THR A 200 -17.74 13.16 17.94
N GLY A 201 -17.66 11.95 18.50
CA GLY A 201 -18.23 10.73 17.92
C GLY A 201 -17.40 10.13 16.78
N GLU A 202 -16.24 10.71 16.47
CA GLU A 202 -15.38 10.26 15.39
C GLU A 202 -14.59 9.01 15.78
N ILE A 203 -14.44 8.08 14.82
CA ILE A 203 -13.61 6.89 14.99
C ILE A 203 -12.15 7.28 14.78
N VAL A 204 -11.35 7.17 15.82
CA VAL A 204 -9.94 7.56 15.83
C VAL A 204 -8.98 6.39 15.70
N GLY A 205 -9.45 5.15 15.84
CA GLY A 205 -8.65 3.96 15.66
C GLY A 205 -9.50 2.71 15.38
N ILE A 206 -9.00 1.83 14.50
CA ILE A 206 -9.63 0.56 14.14
C ILE A 206 -8.59 -0.55 14.13
N GLY A 207 -8.83 -1.61 14.90
CA GLY A 207 -8.08 -2.86 14.85
C GLY A 207 -8.95 -3.96 14.27
N GLY A 208 -8.65 -4.37 13.05
CA GLY A 208 -9.46 -5.33 12.29
C GLY A 208 -9.23 -6.79 12.64
N GLY A 209 -8.15 -7.10 13.37
CA GLY A 209 -7.78 -8.46 13.72
C GLY A 209 -6.27 -8.67 13.78
N ARG A 210 -5.83 -9.73 14.45
CA ARG A 210 -4.41 -10.11 14.56
C ARG A 210 -3.80 -10.50 13.21
N ASN A 211 -4.62 -10.91 12.26
CA ASN A 211 -4.23 -11.20 10.89
C ASN A 211 -3.63 -9.98 10.15
N TYR A 212 -4.00 -8.76 10.54
CA TYR A 212 -3.41 -7.54 10.01
C TYR A 212 -1.95 -7.34 10.44
N ALA A 213 -1.55 -7.87 11.60
CA ALA A 213 -0.17 -7.81 12.07
C ALA A 213 0.81 -8.59 11.17
N GLY A 214 0.34 -9.60 10.44
CA GLY A 214 1.11 -10.34 9.43
C GLY A 214 1.26 -9.63 8.08
N GLY A 215 0.64 -8.45 7.92
CA GLY A 215 0.81 -7.56 6.79
C GLY A 215 0.07 -7.96 5.53
N GLY A 216 -1.20 -7.73 5.48
CA GLY A 216 -2.03 -7.84 4.28
C GLY A 216 -2.99 -6.68 4.16
N SER A 217 -3.43 -6.37 2.96
CA SER A 217 -4.51 -5.42 2.68
C SER A 217 -5.77 -6.18 2.29
N LEU A 218 -6.93 -5.57 2.55
CA LEU A 218 -8.26 -6.13 2.25
C LEU A 218 -8.48 -7.51 2.90
N LEU A 219 -7.94 -7.67 4.10
CA LEU A 219 -8.22 -8.83 4.95
C LEU A 219 -9.61 -8.69 5.58
N LEU A 220 -10.13 -9.79 6.14
CA LEU A 220 -11.35 -9.73 6.91
C LEU A 220 -11.16 -8.80 8.13
N ASN A 221 -11.84 -7.66 8.11
CA ASN A 221 -11.83 -6.71 9.21
C ASN A 221 -12.93 -7.10 10.21
N HIS A 222 -12.54 -7.72 11.30
CA HIS A 222 -13.49 -8.19 12.32
C HIS A 222 -14.24 -7.04 13.03
N ALA A 223 -13.75 -5.81 12.92
CA ALA A 223 -14.39 -4.62 13.47
C ALA A 223 -15.53 -4.09 12.59
N THR A 224 -15.41 -4.22 11.25
CA THR A 224 -16.31 -3.62 10.27
C THR A 224 -17.12 -4.64 9.46
N ASP A 225 -16.55 -5.82 9.18
CA ASP A 225 -17.13 -6.78 8.23
C ASP A 225 -17.94 -7.91 8.91
N GLN A 226 -17.87 -8.00 10.23
CA GLN A 226 -18.56 -9.07 10.98
C GLN A 226 -19.71 -8.55 11.81
N TYR A 227 -20.88 -9.20 11.65
CA TYR A 227 -22.05 -9.00 12.49
C TYR A 227 -22.13 -10.12 13.53
N LYS A 228 -22.02 -9.77 14.81
CA LYS A 228 -22.16 -10.72 15.92
C LYS A 228 -23.27 -10.26 16.86
N GLN A 229 -23.87 -11.21 17.56
CA GLN A 229 -24.84 -10.89 18.61
C GLN A 229 -24.14 -10.11 19.74
N PRO A 230 -24.63 -8.89 20.06
CA PRO A 230 -23.97 -8.03 21.04
C PRO A 230 -24.12 -8.54 22.49
N GLY A 231 -25.07 -9.38 22.76
CA GLY A 231 -25.34 -9.85 24.11
C GLY A 231 -25.58 -8.69 25.09
N SER A 232 -24.95 -8.73 26.26
CA SER A 232 -25.04 -7.68 27.28
C SER A 232 -24.37 -6.36 26.90
N ALA A 233 -23.53 -6.34 25.89
CA ALA A 233 -22.87 -5.11 25.40
C ALA A 233 -23.87 -4.10 24.80
N VAL A 234 -25.06 -4.54 24.45
CA VAL A 234 -26.14 -3.65 23.95
C VAL A 234 -26.81 -2.81 25.05
N LYS A 235 -26.69 -3.20 26.33
CA LYS A 235 -27.36 -2.54 27.45
C LYS A 235 -27.11 -1.02 27.55
N PRO A 236 -25.90 -0.49 27.34
CA PRO A 236 -25.68 0.95 27.35
C PRO A 236 -26.58 1.71 26.37
N PHE A 237 -26.84 1.14 25.20
CA PHE A 237 -27.62 1.79 24.15
C PHE A 237 -29.13 1.58 24.31
N LEU A 238 -29.57 0.38 24.60
CA LEU A 238 -31.02 0.05 24.65
C LEU A 238 -31.63 0.23 26.02
N SER A 239 -30.88 0.02 27.09
CA SER A 239 -31.46 0.08 28.45
C SER A 239 -31.10 1.35 29.17
N TYR A 240 -29.80 1.69 29.21
CA TYR A 240 -29.32 2.81 30.03
C TYR A 240 -29.54 4.17 29.36
N ALA A 241 -29.29 4.31 28.04
CA ALA A 241 -29.55 5.53 27.33
C ALA A 241 -31.02 5.95 27.42
N LEU A 242 -31.94 5.01 27.17
CA LEU A 242 -33.39 5.25 27.30
C LEU A 242 -33.80 5.60 28.74
N ALA A 243 -33.15 4.98 29.73
CA ALA A 243 -33.43 5.33 31.13
C ALA A 243 -32.99 6.75 31.46
N PHE A 244 -31.82 7.18 30.98
CA PHE A 244 -31.31 8.54 31.20
C PHE A 244 -32.06 9.64 30.43
N GLU A 245 -32.64 9.30 29.27
CA GLU A 245 -33.49 10.25 28.53
C GLU A 245 -34.85 10.50 29.21
N ASN A 246 -35.31 9.60 30.06
CA ASN A 246 -36.61 9.67 30.68
C ASN A 246 -36.57 9.97 32.20
N LEU A 247 -35.36 10.28 32.72
CA LEU A 247 -35.17 10.78 34.09
C LEU A 247 -35.04 12.28 34.12
#